data_77b9b5401e864a501ae4009caf37327e
#
_entry.id   77b9b5401e864a501ae4009caf37327e
#
_cell.length_a   1.000
_cell.length_b   1.000
_cell.length_c   1.000
_cell.angle_alpha   90.00
_cell.angle_beta   90.00
_cell.angle_gamma   90.00
#
_symmetry.space_group_name_H-M   'P 1'
#
loop_
_entity.id
_entity.type
_entity.pdbx_description
1 polymer ?
#
loop_
_entity_poly.entity_id
_entity_poly.type
_entity_poly.pdbx_seq_one_letter_code
_entity_poly.pdbx_strand_id
1 'polypeptide(L)'
;MAGGLFLAALAMALAKPSASLRAEAQTSTMTRNPVSGAVSGPASADPGQIFQAGQEALSQNLLDEAERDFRRVLALDPQTGAAYANLGVVYMRRKQWSQALEMLRRAEHLSPQSAGIRLNIGLVYYRQNDFLKAIPVFESVVRDQPEAVQPRHLLGLCYFFVERWADAANTLEPLWAQESSQLSYLYVLSIAAHRAGQKELDERATAQLVKAGEGSPEFHLFMGKAHLNLEQYDLALADFQAAARADPKLTFVHFNLGLTYLKKQDYEHARDEFLQDAAVEPDLALNYDELGDVCALMQKDGDAETNYREALRRDPRLVNSYFGLAKIYQREEKYSAALTAIDAAGKLDPGRTDIHYVRGQVLLHLGRKPEGKKELETAVRIDNEKRAERQRQVESGAVPSPELLQDEP
;
A
#
# COMPACT_ATOMS: atom_id res chain seq x y z
N MET A 1 4.19 3.51 15.56
CA MET A 1 4.78 3.49 14.20
C MET A 1 4.81 2.10 13.54
N ALA A 2 4.96 1.01 14.29
CA ALA A 2 5.01 -0.35 13.71
C ALA A 2 3.71 -0.81 13.02
N GLY A 3 2.53 -0.38 13.47
CA GLY A 3 1.24 -0.83 12.91
C GLY A 3 0.99 -0.37 11.46
N GLY A 4 1.30 0.87 11.13
CA GLY A 4 1.08 1.40 9.77
C GLY A 4 2.05 0.84 8.72
N LEU A 5 3.32 0.64 9.10
CA LEU A 5 4.33 0.01 8.25
C LEU A 5 4.05 -1.48 8.04
N PHE A 6 3.59 -2.15 9.09
CA PHE A 6 3.18 -3.56 9.03
C PHE A 6 1.98 -3.78 8.08
N LEU A 7 0.99 -2.89 8.11
CA LEU A 7 -0.17 -2.92 7.22
C LEU A 7 0.25 -2.66 5.76
N ALA A 8 1.21 -1.78 5.50
CA ALA A 8 1.72 -1.52 4.16
C ALA A 8 2.47 -2.73 3.58
N ALA A 9 3.31 -3.41 4.37
CA ALA A 9 4.01 -4.63 3.95
C ALA A 9 3.02 -5.79 3.70
N LEU A 10 1.98 -5.92 4.54
CA LEU A 10 0.91 -6.89 4.33
C LEU A 10 0.08 -6.54 3.08
N ALA A 11 -0.21 -5.25 2.84
CA ALA A 11 -0.90 -4.80 1.63
C ALA A 11 -0.14 -5.19 0.36
N MET A 12 1.19 -5.06 0.37
CA MET A 12 2.02 -5.44 -0.77
C MET A 12 2.09 -6.96 -0.97
N ALA A 13 2.14 -7.76 0.11
CA ALA A 13 2.14 -9.21 0.03
C ALA A 13 0.81 -9.77 -0.49
N LEU A 14 -0.31 -9.21 -0.02
CA LEU A 14 -1.66 -9.58 -0.45
C LEU A 14 -2.04 -8.97 -1.80
N ALA A 15 -1.35 -7.91 -2.24
CA ALA A 15 -1.57 -7.25 -3.53
C ALA A 15 -0.94 -7.99 -4.72
N LYS A 16 -0.12 -9.04 -4.51
CA LYS A 16 0.27 -9.92 -5.62
C LYS A 16 -0.97 -10.73 -6.01
N PRO A 17 -1.64 -10.43 -7.14
CA PRO A 17 -2.80 -11.20 -7.54
C PRO A 17 -2.35 -12.64 -7.72
N SER A 18 -3.12 -13.60 -7.17
CA SER A 18 -3.06 -15.00 -7.58
C SER A 18 -3.08 -15.06 -9.11
N ALA A 19 -2.54 -16.12 -9.72
CA ALA A 19 -2.49 -16.23 -11.18
C ALA A 19 -3.88 -16.04 -11.84
N SER A 20 -4.98 -16.31 -11.11
CA SER A 20 -6.36 -16.03 -11.51
C SER A 20 -6.73 -14.52 -11.50
N LEU A 21 -6.09 -13.71 -10.66
CA LEU A 21 -6.32 -12.25 -10.59
C LEU A 21 -5.53 -11.46 -11.66
N ARG A 22 -4.65 -12.14 -12.43
CA ARG A 22 -3.91 -11.51 -13.54
C ARG A 22 -4.74 -11.34 -14.81
N ALA A 23 -5.89 -11.96 -14.93
CA ALA A 23 -6.52 -12.18 -16.23
C ALA A 23 -7.56 -11.15 -16.65
N GLU A 24 -8.09 -10.29 -15.78
CA GLU A 24 -9.22 -9.46 -16.19
C GLU A 24 -9.10 -8.00 -15.77
N ALA A 25 -8.14 -7.27 -16.33
CA ALA A 25 -8.46 -5.89 -16.71
C ALA A 25 -9.38 -6.03 -17.94
N GLN A 26 -10.69 -6.08 -17.71
CA GLN A 26 -11.66 -6.18 -18.82
C GLN A 26 -11.39 -5.03 -19.79
N THR A 27 -10.77 -5.39 -20.91
CA THR A 27 -10.66 -4.51 -22.05
C THR A 27 -12.08 -4.25 -22.54
N SER A 28 -12.55 -3.03 -22.37
CA SER A 28 -13.86 -2.61 -22.89
C SER A 28 -13.84 -2.81 -24.40
N THR A 29 -14.59 -3.78 -24.89
CA THR A 29 -14.72 -4.04 -26.33
C THR A 29 -15.59 -2.96 -26.96
N MET A 30 -15.12 -2.39 -28.09
CA MET A 30 -15.96 -1.53 -28.91
C MET A 30 -17.16 -2.30 -29.43
N THR A 31 -18.38 -1.92 -29.02
CA THR A 31 -19.60 -2.34 -29.71
C THR A 31 -19.67 -1.59 -31.04
N ARG A 32 -19.58 -2.33 -32.13
CA ARG A 32 -19.76 -1.81 -33.50
C ARG A 32 -21.21 -1.37 -33.68
N ASN A 33 -21.44 -0.07 -33.92
CA ASN A 33 -22.58 0.38 -34.72
C ASN A 33 -22.13 0.37 -36.19
N PRO A 34 -22.83 -0.31 -37.08
CA PRO A 34 -22.50 -0.32 -38.49
C PRO A 34 -22.93 1.00 -39.13
N VAL A 35 -21.97 1.87 -39.44
CA VAL A 35 -22.21 2.97 -40.37
C VAL A 35 -21.72 2.53 -41.75
N SER A 36 -22.70 2.30 -42.62
CA SER A 36 -22.51 2.07 -44.06
C SER A 36 -22.04 3.37 -44.73
N GLY A 37 -20.99 3.28 -45.54
CA GLY A 37 -20.61 4.35 -46.45
C GLY A 37 -19.14 4.27 -46.87
N ALA A 38 -18.87 3.61 -47.99
CA ALA A 38 -17.53 3.59 -48.61
C ALA A 38 -17.14 4.94 -49.19
N VAL A 39 -15.97 5.44 -48.80
CA VAL A 39 -15.17 6.37 -49.62
C VAL A 39 -13.72 5.94 -49.55
N SER A 40 -13.19 5.52 -50.69
CA SER A 40 -11.80 5.12 -50.87
C SER A 40 -10.91 6.38 -50.97
N GLY A 41 -10.15 6.67 -49.91
CA GLY A 41 -9.03 7.60 -49.84
C GLY A 41 -7.79 6.86 -49.27
N PRO A 42 -6.56 7.44 -49.35
CA PRO A 42 -5.33 6.72 -48.98
C PRO A 42 -5.41 6.24 -47.56
N ALA A 43 -5.01 5.00 -47.32
CA ALA A 43 -5.18 4.17 -46.13
C ALA A 43 -5.14 4.95 -44.80
N SER A 44 -6.28 5.52 -44.40
CA SER A 44 -6.48 5.98 -43.03
C SER A 44 -6.59 4.69 -42.17
N ALA A 45 -5.59 4.45 -41.34
CA ALA A 45 -5.60 3.28 -40.44
C ALA A 45 -6.93 3.29 -39.66
N ASP A 46 -7.70 2.23 -39.78
CA ASP A 46 -8.99 2.04 -39.10
C ASP A 46 -8.77 2.22 -37.60
N PRO A 47 -9.46 3.15 -36.92
CA PRO A 47 -9.33 3.36 -35.47
C PRO A 47 -9.50 2.06 -34.67
N GLY A 48 -10.33 1.15 -35.15
CA GLY A 48 -10.52 -0.18 -34.54
C GLY A 48 -9.26 -1.05 -34.60
N GLN A 49 -8.54 -1.03 -35.73
CA GLN A 49 -7.27 -1.78 -35.86
C GLN A 49 -6.18 -1.18 -34.99
N ILE A 50 -6.08 0.16 -34.92
CA ILE A 50 -5.12 0.83 -34.02
C ILE A 50 -5.43 0.51 -32.56
N PHE A 51 -6.70 0.53 -32.17
CA PHE A 51 -7.13 0.18 -30.82
C PHE A 51 -6.74 -1.26 -30.47
N GLN A 52 -6.98 -2.19 -31.37
CA GLN A 52 -6.63 -3.61 -31.19
C GLN A 52 -5.09 -3.78 -31.07
N ALA A 53 -4.31 -3.10 -31.91
CA ALA A 53 -2.85 -3.11 -31.80
C ALA A 53 -2.38 -2.57 -30.43
N GLY A 54 -2.98 -1.48 -29.93
CA GLY A 54 -2.71 -0.95 -28.62
C GLY A 54 -3.05 -1.93 -27.48
N GLN A 55 -4.15 -2.69 -27.59
CA GLN A 55 -4.50 -3.73 -26.63
C GLN A 55 -3.49 -4.89 -26.65
N GLU A 56 -3.07 -5.31 -27.84
CA GLU A 56 -2.05 -6.35 -27.97
C GLU A 56 -0.72 -5.90 -27.36
N ALA A 57 -0.25 -4.69 -27.68
CA ALA A 57 0.95 -4.10 -27.08
C ALA A 57 0.83 -4.04 -25.55
N LEU A 58 -0.34 -3.64 -25.02
CA LEU A 58 -0.60 -3.60 -23.58
C LEU A 58 -0.53 -5.01 -22.97
N SER A 59 -1.06 -6.03 -23.64
CA SER A 59 -1.01 -7.44 -23.18
C SER A 59 0.43 -7.96 -23.09
N GLN A 60 1.27 -7.55 -24.05
CA GLN A 60 2.70 -7.87 -24.10
C GLN A 60 3.58 -6.97 -23.22
N ASN A 61 2.97 -6.05 -22.47
CA ASN A 61 3.64 -5.06 -21.64
C ASN A 61 4.55 -4.08 -22.40
N LEU A 62 4.29 -3.89 -23.71
CA LEU A 62 4.95 -2.89 -24.57
C LEU A 62 4.27 -1.53 -24.37
N LEU A 63 4.54 -0.92 -23.20
CA LEU A 63 3.77 0.24 -22.71
C LEU A 63 3.89 1.48 -23.59
N ASP A 64 5.05 1.71 -24.24
CA ASP A 64 5.26 2.86 -25.12
C ASP A 64 4.47 2.71 -26.43
N GLU A 65 4.39 1.51 -26.94
CA GLU A 65 3.58 1.20 -28.12
C GLU A 65 2.09 1.32 -27.81
N ALA A 66 1.65 0.73 -26.71
CA ALA A 66 0.27 0.83 -26.26
C ALA A 66 -0.16 2.29 -26.07
N GLU A 67 0.66 3.11 -25.40
CA GLU A 67 0.37 4.53 -25.21
C GLU A 67 0.24 5.27 -26.54
N ARG A 68 1.20 5.06 -27.45
CA ARG A 68 1.19 5.70 -28.78
C ARG A 68 -0.10 5.35 -29.54
N ASP A 69 -0.47 4.08 -29.54
CA ASP A 69 -1.61 3.61 -30.32
C ASP A 69 -2.94 4.10 -29.72
N PHE A 70 -3.13 4.05 -28.39
CA PHE A 70 -4.32 4.61 -27.75
C PHE A 70 -4.42 6.14 -27.95
N ARG A 71 -3.30 6.89 -27.87
CA ARG A 71 -3.30 8.32 -28.18
C ARG A 71 -3.66 8.60 -29.64
N ARG A 72 -3.24 7.74 -30.57
CA ARG A 72 -3.62 7.84 -31.97
C ARG A 72 -5.12 7.59 -32.17
N VAL A 73 -5.70 6.61 -31.46
CA VAL A 73 -7.16 6.42 -31.44
C VAL A 73 -7.86 7.70 -30.98
N LEU A 74 -7.42 8.30 -29.87
CA LEU A 74 -8.02 9.51 -29.32
C LEU A 74 -7.83 10.75 -30.21
N ALA A 75 -6.78 10.79 -31.03
CA ALA A 75 -6.61 11.86 -32.02
C ALA A 75 -7.62 11.73 -33.16
N LEU A 76 -8.09 10.52 -33.49
CA LEU A 76 -9.10 10.24 -34.50
C LEU A 76 -10.53 10.36 -33.93
N ASP A 77 -10.75 9.86 -32.72
CA ASP A 77 -12.02 9.94 -31.98
C ASP A 77 -11.80 10.22 -30.49
N PRO A 78 -11.88 11.50 -30.08
CA PRO A 78 -11.73 11.91 -28.69
C PRO A 78 -12.82 11.40 -27.75
N GLN A 79 -13.90 10.79 -28.26
CA GLN A 79 -15.00 10.25 -27.44
C GLN A 79 -14.84 8.75 -27.14
N THR A 80 -13.73 8.16 -27.52
CA THR A 80 -13.45 6.74 -27.26
C THR A 80 -13.08 6.50 -25.80
N GLY A 81 -14.07 6.31 -24.94
CA GLY A 81 -13.88 6.04 -23.49
C GLY A 81 -12.97 4.84 -23.20
N ALA A 82 -13.05 3.79 -24.04
CA ALA A 82 -12.19 2.60 -23.94
C ALA A 82 -10.70 2.93 -24.13
N ALA A 83 -10.34 3.87 -25.00
CA ALA A 83 -8.96 4.27 -25.21
C ALA A 83 -8.41 5.04 -23.99
N TYR A 84 -9.21 5.92 -23.37
CA TYR A 84 -8.84 6.54 -22.10
C TYR A 84 -8.68 5.52 -20.98
N ALA A 85 -9.57 4.52 -20.87
CA ALA A 85 -9.48 3.48 -19.86
C ALA A 85 -8.16 2.67 -20.00
N ASN A 86 -7.80 2.29 -21.22
CA ASN A 86 -6.56 1.56 -21.49
C ASN A 86 -5.30 2.44 -21.27
N LEU A 87 -5.34 3.73 -21.60
CA LEU A 87 -4.27 4.67 -21.22
C LEU A 87 -4.13 4.75 -19.70
N GLY A 88 -5.23 4.78 -18.97
CA GLY A 88 -5.22 4.68 -17.52
C GLY A 88 -4.47 3.44 -17.02
N VAL A 89 -4.72 2.27 -17.63
CA VAL A 89 -4.01 1.03 -17.31
C VAL A 89 -2.51 1.11 -17.66
N VAL A 90 -2.15 1.71 -18.80
CA VAL A 90 -0.73 1.95 -19.15
C VAL A 90 -0.03 2.77 -18.06
N TYR A 91 -0.63 3.88 -17.64
CA TYR A 91 -0.06 4.73 -16.59
C TYR A 91 -0.04 4.04 -15.22
N MET A 92 -1.04 3.20 -14.90
CA MET A 92 -1.01 2.35 -13.70
C MET A 92 0.19 1.41 -13.68
N ARG A 93 0.50 0.75 -14.81
CA ARG A 93 1.66 -0.15 -14.92
C ARG A 93 3.00 0.59 -14.75
N ARG A 94 3.05 1.86 -15.19
CA ARG A 94 4.20 2.75 -14.98
C ARG A 94 4.25 3.39 -13.59
N LYS A 95 3.29 3.10 -12.71
CA LYS A 95 3.12 3.73 -11.39
C LYS A 95 2.93 5.28 -11.49
N GLN A 96 2.46 5.76 -12.62
CA GLN A 96 2.15 7.17 -12.87
C GLN A 96 0.71 7.48 -12.43
N TRP A 97 0.47 7.46 -11.13
CA TRP A 97 -0.88 7.42 -10.54
C TRP A 97 -1.77 8.60 -10.91
N SER A 98 -1.21 9.82 -10.92
CA SER A 98 -1.97 11.03 -11.27
C SER A 98 -2.48 10.98 -12.71
N GLN A 99 -1.61 10.57 -13.65
CA GLN A 99 -1.98 10.43 -15.06
C GLN A 99 -2.98 9.28 -15.26
N ALA A 100 -2.81 8.18 -14.52
CA ALA A 100 -3.77 7.07 -14.54
C ALA A 100 -5.17 7.55 -14.11
N LEU A 101 -5.28 8.26 -12.98
CA LEU A 101 -6.55 8.80 -12.51
C LEU A 101 -7.17 9.79 -13.50
N GLU A 102 -6.37 10.67 -14.11
CA GLU A 102 -6.85 11.62 -15.11
C GLU A 102 -7.50 10.89 -16.28
N MET A 103 -6.82 9.90 -16.85
CA MET A 103 -7.36 9.13 -17.98
C MET A 103 -8.60 8.32 -17.59
N LEU A 104 -8.55 7.65 -16.44
CA LEU A 104 -9.68 6.85 -15.95
C LEU A 104 -10.91 7.71 -15.63
N ARG A 105 -10.73 8.93 -15.10
CA ARG A 105 -11.85 9.87 -14.88
C ARG A 105 -12.46 10.36 -16.17
N ARG A 106 -11.66 10.61 -17.22
CA ARG A 106 -12.18 10.89 -18.55
C ARG A 106 -12.98 9.72 -19.13
N ALA A 107 -12.46 8.49 -18.95
CA ALA A 107 -13.16 7.28 -19.35
C ALA A 107 -14.50 7.11 -18.59
N GLU A 108 -14.52 7.34 -17.29
CA GLU A 108 -15.72 7.27 -16.44
C GLU A 108 -16.77 8.29 -16.89
N HIS A 109 -16.37 9.52 -17.21
CA HIS A 109 -17.30 10.54 -17.71
C HIS A 109 -17.96 10.13 -19.04
N LEU A 110 -17.21 9.45 -19.92
CA LEU A 110 -17.73 8.95 -21.20
C LEU A 110 -18.54 7.66 -21.07
N SER A 111 -18.28 6.87 -20.04
CA SER A 111 -18.91 5.57 -19.80
C SER A 111 -19.18 5.35 -18.30
N PRO A 112 -20.10 6.12 -17.68
CA PRO A 112 -20.30 6.14 -16.23
C PRO A 112 -20.83 4.81 -15.66
N GLN A 113 -21.45 3.97 -16.48
CA GLN A 113 -21.98 2.66 -16.07
C GLN A 113 -20.90 1.55 -16.11
N SER A 114 -19.68 1.84 -16.57
CA SER A 114 -18.63 0.83 -16.68
C SER A 114 -18.03 0.48 -15.32
N ALA A 115 -18.41 -0.67 -14.77
CA ALA A 115 -17.83 -1.20 -13.53
C ALA A 115 -16.32 -1.43 -13.64
N GLY A 116 -15.81 -1.84 -14.83
CA GLY A 116 -14.39 -2.05 -15.07
C GLY A 116 -13.55 -0.77 -14.96
N ILE A 117 -14.08 0.38 -15.40
CA ILE A 117 -13.39 1.67 -15.24
C ILE A 117 -13.32 2.04 -13.76
N ARG A 118 -14.44 1.91 -13.02
CA ARG A 118 -14.45 2.16 -11.58
C ARG A 118 -13.55 1.21 -10.82
N LEU A 119 -13.50 -0.07 -11.20
CA LEU A 119 -12.57 -1.02 -10.64
C LEU A 119 -11.11 -0.54 -10.79
N ASN A 120 -10.74 -0.06 -11.98
CA ASN A 120 -9.40 0.47 -12.21
C ASN A 120 -9.11 1.74 -11.40
N ILE A 121 -10.09 2.63 -11.22
CA ILE A 121 -9.95 3.80 -10.31
C ILE A 121 -9.71 3.33 -8.87
N GLY A 122 -10.49 2.39 -8.38
CA GLY A 122 -10.30 1.78 -7.07
C GLY A 122 -8.92 1.15 -6.91
N LEU A 123 -8.44 0.43 -7.95
CA LEU A 123 -7.10 -0.17 -7.97
C LEU A 123 -5.98 0.88 -7.91
N VAL A 124 -6.15 2.05 -8.53
CA VAL A 124 -5.16 3.14 -8.40
C VAL A 124 -5.06 3.59 -6.95
N TYR A 125 -6.18 3.87 -6.28
CA TYR A 125 -6.18 4.25 -4.87
C TYR A 125 -5.63 3.14 -3.98
N TYR A 126 -6.04 1.89 -4.20
CA TYR A 126 -5.54 0.72 -3.47
C TYR A 126 -4.00 0.61 -3.55
N ARG A 127 -3.43 0.74 -4.75
CA ARG A 127 -1.97 0.67 -4.96
C ARG A 127 -1.20 1.86 -4.40
N GLN A 128 -1.88 2.95 -4.11
CA GLN A 128 -1.32 4.10 -3.39
C GLN A 128 -1.51 3.97 -1.86
N ASN A 129 -2.06 2.86 -1.37
CA ASN A 129 -2.48 2.65 0.01
C ASN A 129 -3.53 3.68 0.51
N ASP A 130 -4.23 4.34 -0.42
CA ASP A 130 -5.31 5.27 -0.10
C ASP A 130 -6.63 4.48 -0.01
N PHE A 131 -6.70 3.59 1.00
CA PHE A 131 -7.80 2.67 1.17
C PHE A 131 -9.12 3.40 1.45
N LEU A 132 -9.08 4.54 2.14
CA LEU A 132 -10.28 5.34 2.39
C LEU A 132 -10.92 5.88 1.11
N LYS A 133 -10.13 6.21 0.08
CA LYS A 133 -10.67 6.60 -1.23
C LYS A 133 -11.03 5.39 -2.09
N ALA A 134 -10.37 4.25 -1.92
CA ALA A 134 -10.67 3.02 -2.65
C ALA A 134 -12.04 2.43 -2.25
N ILE A 135 -12.39 2.46 -0.95
CA ILE A 135 -13.62 1.87 -0.39
C ILE A 135 -14.87 2.30 -1.16
N PRO A 136 -15.26 3.58 -1.24
CA PRO A 136 -16.50 3.96 -1.89
C PRO A 136 -16.55 3.58 -3.38
N VAL A 137 -15.40 3.52 -4.03
CA VAL A 137 -15.31 3.09 -5.43
C VAL A 137 -15.58 1.60 -5.54
N PHE A 138 -14.92 0.76 -4.73
CA PHE A 138 -15.17 -0.68 -4.75
C PHE A 138 -16.58 -1.05 -4.26
N GLU A 139 -17.12 -0.35 -3.25
CA GLU A 139 -18.52 -0.51 -2.84
C GLU A 139 -19.49 -0.31 -4.01
N SER A 140 -19.25 0.70 -4.85
CA SER A 140 -20.07 0.93 -6.04
C SER A 140 -19.98 -0.20 -7.05
N VAL A 141 -18.79 -0.78 -7.25
CA VAL A 141 -18.58 -1.92 -8.15
C VAL A 141 -19.27 -3.18 -7.62
N VAL A 142 -19.09 -3.48 -6.32
CA VAL A 142 -19.69 -4.65 -5.66
C VAL A 142 -21.23 -4.54 -5.66
N ARG A 143 -21.77 -3.34 -5.51
CA ARG A 143 -23.23 -3.12 -5.60
C ARG A 143 -23.79 -3.45 -6.97
N ASP A 144 -23.08 -3.07 -8.04
CA ASP A 144 -23.50 -3.31 -9.42
C ASP A 144 -23.22 -4.75 -9.88
N GLN A 145 -22.19 -5.38 -9.30
CA GLN A 145 -21.73 -6.73 -9.62
C GLN A 145 -21.50 -7.55 -8.34
N PRO A 146 -22.58 -7.95 -7.63
CA PRO A 146 -22.46 -8.61 -6.33
C PRO A 146 -21.73 -9.97 -6.37
N GLU A 147 -21.71 -10.65 -7.50
CA GLU A 147 -21.02 -11.94 -7.67
C GLU A 147 -19.56 -11.80 -8.10
N ALA A 148 -19.06 -10.58 -8.35
CA ALA A 148 -17.70 -10.37 -8.77
C ALA A 148 -16.73 -10.56 -7.59
N VAL A 149 -15.89 -11.59 -7.68
CA VAL A 149 -14.93 -11.99 -6.63
C VAL A 149 -13.89 -10.89 -6.39
N GLN A 150 -13.22 -10.43 -7.45
CA GLN A 150 -12.10 -9.51 -7.36
C GLN A 150 -12.43 -8.17 -6.64
N PRO A 151 -13.48 -7.41 -7.04
CA PRO A 151 -13.78 -6.15 -6.37
C PRO A 151 -14.24 -6.36 -4.92
N ARG A 152 -14.95 -7.46 -4.62
CA ARG A 152 -15.35 -7.82 -3.26
C ARG A 152 -14.14 -8.17 -2.40
N HIS A 153 -13.19 -8.94 -2.90
CA HIS A 153 -11.95 -9.25 -2.21
C HIS A 153 -11.16 -7.96 -1.90
N LEU A 154 -10.96 -7.09 -2.91
CA LEU A 154 -10.27 -5.81 -2.73
C LEU A 154 -10.96 -4.88 -1.74
N LEU A 155 -12.30 -4.86 -1.74
CA LEU A 155 -13.08 -4.09 -0.76
C LEU A 155 -12.85 -4.63 0.65
N GLY A 156 -12.91 -5.94 0.85
CA GLY A 156 -12.63 -6.57 2.13
C GLY A 156 -11.23 -6.27 2.64
N LEU A 157 -10.21 -6.30 1.77
CA LEU A 157 -8.86 -5.89 2.12
C LEU A 157 -8.77 -4.41 2.48
N CYS A 158 -9.46 -3.51 1.75
CA CYS A 158 -9.50 -2.10 2.11
C CYS A 158 -10.09 -1.88 3.51
N TYR A 159 -11.21 -2.55 3.84
CA TYR A 159 -11.77 -2.50 5.18
C TYR A 159 -10.82 -3.05 6.24
N PHE A 160 -10.12 -4.14 5.94
CA PHE A 160 -9.11 -4.73 6.83
C PHE A 160 -7.98 -3.73 7.13
N PHE A 161 -7.44 -3.03 6.12
CA PHE A 161 -6.36 -2.07 6.29
C PHE A 161 -6.76 -0.77 7.01
N VAL A 162 -8.05 -0.41 6.98
CA VAL A 162 -8.58 0.72 7.77
C VAL A 162 -9.21 0.25 9.08
N GLU A 163 -8.96 -0.98 9.49
CA GLU A 163 -9.39 -1.60 10.74
C GLU A 163 -10.91 -1.65 10.95
N ARG A 164 -11.67 -1.57 9.86
CA ARG A 164 -13.11 -1.81 9.87
C ARG A 164 -13.39 -3.32 9.86
N TRP A 165 -13.06 -3.97 10.97
CA TRP A 165 -12.97 -5.44 11.08
C TRP A 165 -14.26 -6.17 10.74
N ALA A 166 -15.39 -5.69 11.24
CA ALA A 166 -16.71 -6.28 10.96
C ALA A 166 -17.07 -6.17 9.47
N ASP A 167 -16.81 -5.01 8.85
CA ASP A 167 -17.05 -4.81 7.43
C ASP A 167 -16.14 -5.70 6.58
N ALA A 168 -14.86 -5.84 6.99
CA ALA A 168 -13.91 -6.73 6.32
C ALA A 168 -14.40 -8.18 6.35
N ALA A 169 -14.74 -8.70 7.54
CA ALA A 169 -15.22 -10.07 7.70
C ALA A 169 -16.50 -10.32 6.89
N ASN A 170 -17.51 -9.45 7.02
CA ASN A 170 -18.79 -9.58 6.31
C ASN A 170 -18.64 -9.47 4.78
N THR A 171 -17.66 -8.70 4.31
CA THR A 171 -17.39 -8.55 2.87
C THR A 171 -16.66 -9.76 2.30
N LEU A 172 -15.72 -10.35 3.07
CA LEU A 172 -14.91 -11.49 2.64
C LEU A 172 -15.63 -12.83 2.80
N GLU A 173 -16.45 -13.02 3.83
CA GLU A 173 -17.12 -14.31 4.10
C GLU A 173 -17.85 -14.90 2.88
N PRO A 174 -18.60 -14.14 2.05
CA PRO A 174 -19.27 -14.67 0.86
C PRO A 174 -18.32 -15.28 -0.18
N LEU A 175 -17.00 -14.98 -0.11
CA LEU A 175 -16.00 -15.52 -1.01
C LEU A 175 -15.47 -16.90 -0.58
N TRP A 176 -15.98 -17.45 0.52
CA TRP A 176 -15.51 -18.72 1.10
C TRP A 176 -15.44 -19.87 0.08
N ALA A 177 -16.49 -20.02 -0.73
CA ALA A 177 -16.54 -21.10 -1.71
C ALA A 177 -15.43 -21.02 -2.78
N GLN A 178 -15.00 -19.80 -3.13
CA GLN A 178 -14.00 -19.57 -4.18
C GLN A 178 -12.57 -19.47 -3.62
N GLU A 179 -12.41 -18.96 -2.39
CA GLU A 179 -11.09 -18.56 -1.88
C GLU A 179 -10.63 -19.33 -0.63
N SER A 180 -11.41 -20.26 -0.06
CA SER A 180 -11.05 -21.00 1.15
C SER A 180 -9.85 -21.97 1.02
N SER A 181 -9.26 -22.06 -0.16
CA SER A 181 -7.96 -22.72 -0.38
C SER A 181 -6.77 -21.74 -0.35
N GLN A 182 -7.01 -20.45 -0.34
CA GLN A 182 -5.96 -19.43 -0.37
C GLN A 182 -5.61 -19.02 1.07
N LEU A 183 -4.36 -19.27 1.48
CA LEU A 183 -3.91 -18.98 2.85
C LEU A 183 -3.99 -17.48 3.19
N SER A 184 -3.68 -16.59 2.24
CA SER A 184 -3.78 -15.15 2.42
C SER A 184 -5.21 -14.68 2.73
N TYR A 185 -6.20 -15.24 2.01
CA TYR A 185 -7.61 -14.97 2.26
C TYR A 185 -8.02 -15.46 3.66
N LEU A 186 -7.69 -16.71 3.99
CA LEU A 186 -8.04 -17.31 5.29
C LEU A 186 -7.40 -16.54 6.45
N TYR A 187 -6.15 -16.13 6.30
CA TYR A 187 -5.44 -15.32 7.28
C TYR A 187 -6.12 -13.97 7.54
N VAL A 188 -6.46 -13.25 6.48
CA VAL A 188 -7.15 -11.95 6.61
C VAL A 188 -8.54 -12.13 7.22
N LEU A 189 -9.27 -13.15 6.77
CA LEU A 189 -10.62 -13.43 7.26
C LEU A 189 -10.61 -13.82 8.74
N SER A 190 -9.66 -14.68 9.20
CA SER A 190 -9.56 -15.08 10.60
C SER A 190 -9.27 -13.89 11.51
N ILE A 191 -8.31 -13.03 11.13
CA ILE A 191 -8.01 -11.82 11.90
C ILE A 191 -9.21 -10.87 11.94
N ALA A 192 -9.84 -10.61 10.79
CA ALA A 192 -11.00 -9.72 10.72
C ALA A 192 -12.15 -10.24 11.59
N ALA A 193 -12.46 -11.54 11.52
CA ALA A 193 -13.50 -12.19 12.32
C ALA A 193 -13.16 -12.14 13.82
N HIS A 194 -11.91 -12.47 14.19
CA HIS A 194 -11.42 -12.38 15.57
C HIS A 194 -11.59 -10.98 16.16
N ARG A 195 -11.08 -9.96 15.45
CA ARG A 195 -11.17 -8.56 15.89
C ARG A 195 -12.61 -8.02 15.89
N ALA A 196 -13.48 -8.56 15.05
CA ALA A 196 -14.91 -8.23 15.03
C ALA A 196 -15.72 -8.99 16.08
N GLY A 197 -15.13 -9.93 16.83
CA GLY A 197 -15.84 -10.77 17.79
C GLY A 197 -16.76 -11.82 17.15
N GLN A 198 -16.59 -12.14 15.86
CA GLN A 198 -17.37 -13.12 15.10
C GLN A 198 -16.80 -14.54 15.34
N LYS A 199 -17.03 -15.08 16.51
CA LYS A 199 -16.37 -16.28 17.02
C LYS A 199 -16.48 -17.51 16.09
N GLU A 200 -17.67 -17.79 15.56
CA GLU A 200 -17.88 -18.94 14.68
C GLU A 200 -17.11 -18.84 13.36
N LEU A 201 -17.06 -17.63 12.79
CA LEU A 201 -16.29 -17.38 11.58
C LEU A 201 -14.79 -17.44 11.83
N ASP A 202 -14.32 -16.89 12.96
CA ASP A 202 -12.91 -16.96 13.39
C ASP A 202 -12.46 -18.42 13.56
N GLU A 203 -13.19 -19.22 14.32
CA GLU A 203 -12.88 -20.64 14.52
C GLU A 203 -12.86 -21.41 13.19
N ARG A 204 -13.83 -21.17 12.31
CA ARG A 204 -13.91 -21.80 10.99
C ARG A 204 -12.73 -21.39 10.08
N ALA A 205 -12.42 -20.10 10.01
CA ALA A 205 -11.34 -19.59 9.17
C ALA A 205 -9.97 -20.05 9.68
N THR A 206 -9.75 -20.01 10.99
CA THR A 206 -8.51 -20.46 11.62
C THR A 206 -8.30 -21.98 11.43
N ALA A 207 -9.32 -22.79 11.66
CA ALA A 207 -9.22 -24.24 11.44
C ALA A 207 -8.89 -24.58 9.98
N GLN A 208 -9.51 -23.88 9.03
CA GLN A 208 -9.23 -24.06 7.60
C GLN A 208 -7.83 -23.56 7.22
N LEU A 209 -7.37 -22.43 7.81
CA LEU A 209 -6.01 -21.92 7.61
C LEU A 209 -4.95 -22.92 8.05
N VAL A 210 -5.12 -23.49 9.24
CA VAL A 210 -4.22 -24.57 9.76
C VAL A 210 -4.23 -25.77 8.81
N LYS A 211 -5.42 -26.26 8.46
CA LYS A 211 -5.56 -27.43 7.58
C LYS A 211 -4.97 -27.23 6.19
N ALA A 212 -5.18 -26.05 5.59
CA ALA A 212 -4.72 -25.75 4.24
C ALA A 212 -3.23 -25.40 4.19
N GLY A 213 -2.69 -24.88 5.29
CA GLY A 213 -1.34 -24.35 5.35
C GLY A 213 -0.31 -25.25 6.00
N GLU A 214 -0.72 -26.38 6.57
CA GLU A 214 0.18 -27.28 7.31
C GLU A 214 1.44 -27.60 6.48
N GLY A 215 2.62 -27.23 7.00
CA GLY A 215 3.91 -27.45 6.35
C GLY A 215 4.28 -26.51 5.21
N SER A 216 3.44 -25.53 4.85
CA SER A 216 3.80 -24.54 3.83
C SER A 216 4.61 -23.36 4.41
N PRO A 217 5.56 -22.80 3.64
CA PRO A 217 6.31 -21.61 4.09
C PRO A 217 5.41 -20.40 4.33
N GLU A 218 4.34 -20.24 3.55
CA GLU A 218 3.34 -19.19 3.73
C GLU A 218 2.58 -19.31 5.04
N PHE A 219 2.25 -20.52 5.46
CA PHE A 219 1.60 -20.76 6.75
C PHE A 219 2.49 -20.31 7.92
N HIS A 220 3.77 -20.71 7.90
CA HIS A 220 4.73 -20.25 8.89
C HIS A 220 4.93 -18.73 8.85
N LEU A 221 4.92 -18.10 7.67
CA LEU A 221 4.96 -16.65 7.55
C LEU A 221 3.75 -15.99 8.23
N PHE A 222 2.55 -16.53 8.06
CA PHE A 222 1.33 -16.01 8.69
C PHE A 222 1.31 -16.23 10.20
N MET A 223 1.73 -17.41 10.68
CA MET A 223 1.83 -17.70 12.12
C MET A 223 2.87 -16.78 12.78
N GLY A 224 4.03 -16.60 12.16
CA GLY A 224 5.05 -15.68 12.64
C GLY A 224 4.52 -14.24 12.76
N LYS A 225 3.74 -13.78 11.78
CA LYS A 225 3.07 -12.47 11.84
C LYS A 225 2.06 -12.38 12.99
N ALA A 226 1.26 -13.43 13.22
CA ALA A 226 0.33 -13.46 14.34
C ALA A 226 1.07 -13.37 15.68
N HIS A 227 2.13 -14.14 15.86
CA HIS A 227 2.96 -14.10 17.06
C HIS A 227 3.66 -12.74 17.25
N LEU A 228 4.16 -12.13 16.16
CA LEU A 228 4.77 -10.79 16.21
C LEU A 228 3.77 -9.72 16.70
N ASN A 229 2.52 -9.78 16.22
CA ASN A 229 1.44 -8.89 16.66
C ASN A 229 1.05 -9.07 18.13
N LEU A 230 1.24 -10.29 18.66
CA LEU A 230 1.03 -10.62 20.06
C LEU A 230 2.29 -10.38 20.91
N GLU A 231 3.33 -9.75 20.34
CA GLU A 231 4.63 -9.49 20.98
C GLU A 231 5.35 -10.77 21.46
N GLN A 232 4.97 -11.92 20.92
CA GLN A 232 5.58 -13.22 21.20
C GLN A 232 6.80 -13.43 20.28
N TYR A 233 7.82 -12.60 20.45
CA TYR A 233 8.94 -12.48 19.52
C TYR A 233 9.70 -13.79 19.29
N ASP A 234 9.88 -14.64 20.30
CA ASP A 234 10.60 -15.91 20.14
C ASP A 234 9.79 -16.91 19.29
N LEU A 235 8.48 -16.95 19.44
CA LEU A 235 7.60 -17.76 18.60
C LEU A 235 7.56 -17.20 17.16
N ALA A 236 7.48 -15.89 17.01
CA ALA A 236 7.54 -15.25 15.72
C ALA A 236 8.85 -15.59 14.98
N LEU A 237 10.01 -15.52 15.65
CA LEU A 237 11.31 -15.91 15.06
C LEU A 237 11.31 -17.38 14.64
N ALA A 238 10.79 -18.29 15.47
CA ALA A 238 10.75 -19.72 15.16
C ALA A 238 9.95 -19.98 13.86
N ASP A 239 8.79 -19.34 13.73
CA ASP A 239 7.95 -19.48 12.54
C ASP A 239 8.59 -18.83 11.31
N PHE A 240 9.07 -17.58 11.40
CA PHE A 240 9.72 -16.94 10.25
C PHE A 240 10.98 -17.70 9.80
N GLN A 241 11.77 -18.23 10.74
CA GLN A 241 12.90 -19.10 10.40
C GLN A 241 12.47 -20.40 9.75
N ALA A 242 11.33 -20.99 10.15
CA ALA A 242 10.77 -22.16 9.48
C ALA A 242 10.35 -21.83 8.06
N ALA A 243 9.68 -20.68 7.85
CA ALA A 243 9.34 -20.16 6.53
C ALA A 243 10.58 -19.95 5.65
N ALA A 244 11.62 -19.27 6.19
CA ALA A 244 12.85 -18.99 5.46
C ALA A 244 13.64 -20.27 5.11
N ARG A 245 13.63 -21.28 5.97
CA ARG A 245 14.24 -22.60 5.66
C ARG A 245 13.51 -23.32 4.55
N ALA A 246 12.18 -23.23 4.51
CA ALA A 246 11.35 -23.88 3.48
C ALA A 246 11.42 -23.15 2.13
N ASP A 247 11.36 -21.83 2.14
CA ASP A 247 11.55 -20.97 0.96
C ASP A 247 12.32 -19.68 1.32
N PRO A 248 13.64 -19.66 1.10
CA PRO A 248 14.47 -18.46 1.37
C PRO A 248 14.13 -17.26 0.49
N LYS A 249 13.35 -17.44 -0.58
CA LYS A 249 12.92 -16.37 -1.48
C LYS A 249 11.46 -15.98 -1.27
N LEU A 250 10.83 -16.53 -0.24
CA LEU A 250 9.47 -16.14 0.11
C LEU A 250 9.43 -14.64 0.45
N THR A 251 8.63 -13.91 -0.29
CA THR A 251 8.50 -12.46 -0.13
C THR A 251 8.17 -12.08 1.31
N PHE A 252 8.87 -11.08 1.84
CA PHE A 252 8.73 -10.55 3.20
C PHE A 252 9.15 -11.48 4.34
N VAL A 253 9.70 -12.67 4.10
CA VAL A 253 10.14 -13.52 5.22
C VAL A 253 11.31 -12.89 5.96
N HIS A 254 12.32 -12.41 5.22
CA HIS A 254 13.48 -11.73 5.79
C HIS A 254 13.11 -10.34 6.35
N PHE A 255 12.19 -9.62 5.71
CA PHE A 255 11.67 -8.38 6.26
C PHE A 255 11.05 -8.56 7.65
N ASN A 256 10.20 -9.58 7.82
CA ASN A 256 9.58 -9.86 9.12
C ASN A 256 10.57 -10.40 10.17
N LEU A 257 11.60 -11.16 9.75
CA LEU A 257 12.73 -11.52 10.62
C LEU A 257 13.44 -10.26 11.11
N GLY A 258 13.78 -9.35 10.20
CA GLY A 258 14.41 -8.07 10.52
C GLY A 258 13.59 -7.24 11.51
N LEU A 259 12.29 -7.08 11.27
CA LEU A 259 11.40 -6.40 12.21
C LEU A 259 11.35 -7.06 13.57
N THR A 260 11.34 -8.41 13.63
CA THR A 260 11.29 -9.13 14.89
C THR A 260 12.59 -8.97 15.68
N TYR A 261 13.76 -9.04 15.02
CA TYR A 261 15.05 -8.75 15.65
C TYR A 261 15.14 -7.29 16.12
N LEU A 262 14.62 -6.33 15.33
CA LEU A 262 14.56 -4.92 15.72
C LEU A 262 13.74 -4.72 17.01
N LYS A 263 12.58 -5.40 17.14
CA LYS A 263 11.78 -5.39 18.38
C LYS A 263 12.51 -6.00 19.57
N LYS A 264 13.38 -6.99 19.34
CA LYS A 264 14.27 -7.56 20.34
C LYS A 264 15.53 -6.72 20.60
N GLN A 265 15.70 -5.58 19.91
CA GLN A 265 16.87 -4.72 19.95
C GLN A 265 18.18 -5.41 19.48
N ASP A 266 18.05 -6.47 18.70
CA ASP A 266 19.15 -7.16 18.06
C ASP A 266 19.41 -6.55 16.67
N TYR A 267 20.09 -5.41 16.70
CA TYR A 267 20.24 -4.56 15.51
C TYR A 267 21.15 -5.18 14.44
N GLU A 268 22.14 -5.99 14.83
CA GLU A 268 23.03 -6.65 13.85
C GLU A 268 22.24 -7.69 13.02
N HIS A 269 21.49 -8.58 13.67
CA HIS A 269 20.65 -9.54 12.97
C HIS A 269 19.53 -8.84 12.19
N ALA A 270 18.92 -7.79 12.74
CA ALA A 270 17.90 -7.01 12.04
C ALA A 270 18.44 -6.45 10.71
N ARG A 271 19.63 -5.83 10.74
CA ARG A 271 20.31 -5.31 9.54
C ARG A 271 20.55 -6.41 8.51
N ASP A 272 21.08 -7.55 8.95
CA ASP A 272 21.45 -8.64 8.05
C ASP A 272 20.21 -9.23 7.36
N GLU A 273 19.08 -9.34 8.07
CA GLU A 273 17.82 -9.81 7.52
C GLU A 273 17.20 -8.81 6.54
N PHE A 274 17.23 -7.49 6.83
CA PHE A 274 16.76 -6.48 5.87
C PHE A 274 17.63 -6.43 4.60
N LEU A 275 18.94 -6.69 4.71
CA LEU A 275 19.81 -6.82 3.54
C LEU A 275 19.46 -8.05 2.70
N GLN A 276 19.10 -9.18 3.33
CA GLN A 276 18.63 -10.36 2.61
C GLN A 276 17.29 -10.07 1.90
N ASP A 277 16.36 -9.40 2.55
CA ASP A 277 15.08 -9.03 1.92
C ASP A 277 15.29 -8.05 0.75
N ALA A 278 16.20 -7.08 0.88
CA ALA A 278 16.57 -6.17 -0.19
C ALA A 278 17.22 -6.90 -1.40
N ALA A 279 17.87 -8.03 -1.18
CA ALA A 279 18.39 -8.85 -2.27
C ALA A 279 17.26 -9.62 -3.00
N VAL A 280 16.20 -10.00 -2.30
CA VAL A 280 15.01 -10.66 -2.87
C VAL A 280 14.08 -9.63 -3.53
N GLU A 281 13.83 -8.51 -2.86
CA GLU A 281 12.90 -7.44 -3.29
C GLU A 281 13.64 -6.08 -3.40
N PRO A 282 14.53 -5.89 -4.39
CA PRO A 282 15.40 -4.71 -4.48
C PRO A 282 14.65 -3.39 -4.71
N ASP A 283 13.42 -3.46 -5.20
CA ASP A 283 12.57 -2.27 -5.42
C ASP A 283 11.70 -1.91 -4.21
N LEU A 284 11.74 -2.69 -3.14
CA LEU A 284 10.97 -2.41 -1.93
C LEU A 284 11.63 -1.29 -1.12
N ALA A 285 11.07 -0.09 -1.20
CA ALA A 285 11.60 1.09 -0.52
C ALA A 285 11.68 0.93 1.01
N LEU A 286 10.75 0.16 1.60
CA LEU A 286 10.71 -0.09 3.04
C LEU A 286 11.95 -0.81 3.57
N ASN A 287 12.58 -1.69 2.78
CA ASN A 287 13.81 -2.35 3.19
C ASN A 287 14.92 -1.34 3.51
N TYR A 288 15.02 -0.33 2.68
CA TYR A 288 16.03 0.72 2.84
C TYR A 288 15.65 1.73 3.93
N ASP A 289 14.35 1.96 4.16
CA ASP A 289 13.85 2.77 5.28
C ASP A 289 14.23 2.12 6.60
N GLU A 290 13.91 0.84 6.79
CA GLU A 290 14.26 0.07 7.99
C GLU A 290 15.78 -0.11 8.17
N LEU A 291 16.54 -0.32 7.08
CA LEU A 291 18.01 -0.31 7.13
C LEU A 291 18.54 1.03 7.61
N GLY A 292 17.94 2.13 7.20
CA GLY A 292 18.25 3.47 7.70
C GLY A 292 18.02 3.59 9.20
N ASP A 293 16.86 3.14 9.68
CA ASP A 293 16.50 3.15 11.10
C ASP A 293 17.45 2.29 11.93
N VAL A 294 17.75 1.07 11.49
CA VAL A 294 18.68 0.17 12.18
C VAL A 294 20.08 0.78 12.22
N CYS A 295 20.60 1.30 11.09
CA CYS A 295 21.91 1.96 11.06
C CYS A 295 21.96 3.17 12.00
N ALA A 296 20.88 3.97 12.07
CA ALA A 296 20.80 5.12 12.98
C ALA A 296 20.80 4.68 14.46
N LEU A 297 20.11 3.58 14.80
CA LEU A 297 20.14 2.98 16.15
C LEU A 297 21.54 2.44 16.50
N MET A 298 22.27 1.92 15.53
CA MET A 298 23.67 1.50 15.67
C MET A 298 24.67 2.67 15.66
N GLN A 299 24.21 3.93 15.60
CA GLN A 299 25.02 5.15 15.48
C GLN A 299 25.92 5.18 14.22
N LYS A 300 25.53 4.49 13.17
CA LYS A 300 26.21 4.47 11.85
C LYS A 300 25.53 5.50 10.93
N ASP A 301 25.66 6.78 11.26
CA ASP A 301 24.92 7.87 10.61
C ASP A 301 25.14 7.97 9.11
N GLY A 302 26.35 7.71 8.60
CA GLY A 302 26.64 7.71 7.17
C GLY A 302 25.93 6.60 6.40
N ASP A 303 25.87 5.39 6.99
CA ASP A 303 25.13 4.27 6.41
C ASP A 303 23.61 4.52 6.46
N ALA A 304 23.14 5.09 7.57
CA ALA A 304 21.72 5.47 7.74
C ALA A 304 21.29 6.51 6.68
N GLU A 305 22.09 7.57 6.48
CA GLU A 305 21.83 8.58 5.45
C GLU A 305 21.76 7.96 4.06
N THR A 306 22.67 7.05 3.73
CA THR A 306 22.71 6.37 2.44
C THR A 306 21.43 5.56 2.22
N ASN A 307 21.01 4.79 3.22
CA ASN A 307 19.83 3.93 3.13
C ASN A 307 18.53 4.76 3.04
N TYR A 308 18.36 5.82 3.85
CA TYR A 308 17.18 6.68 3.73
C TYR A 308 17.08 7.37 2.35
N ARG A 309 18.21 7.81 1.78
CA ARG A 309 18.20 8.37 0.42
C ARG A 309 17.82 7.33 -0.62
N GLU A 310 18.26 6.09 -0.44
CA GLU A 310 17.91 4.99 -1.33
C GLU A 310 16.43 4.61 -1.21
N ALA A 311 15.87 4.65 -0.01
CA ALA A 311 14.44 4.52 0.23
C ALA A 311 13.64 5.60 -0.49
N LEU A 312 14.03 6.87 -0.34
CA LEU A 312 13.36 8.03 -0.97
C LEU A 312 13.50 8.06 -2.49
N ARG A 313 14.56 7.49 -3.04
CA ARG A 313 14.71 7.31 -4.49
C ARG A 313 13.65 6.37 -5.05
N ARG A 314 13.24 5.35 -4.29
CA ARG A 314 12.21 4.37 -4.66
C ARG A 314 10.80 4.87 -4.37
N ASP A 315 10.57 5.41 -3.18
CA ASP A 315 9.30 6.05 -2.82
C ASP A 315 9.55 7.41 -2.13
N PRO A 316 9.40 8.52 -2.86
CA PRO A 316 9.60 9.87 -2.30
C PRO A 316 8.50 10.29 -1.30
N ARG A 317 7.56 9.41 -0.95
CA ARG A 317 6.51 9.68 0.04
C ARG A 317 6.79 9.07 1.41
N LEU A 318 7.96 8.45 1.62
CA LEU A 318 8.34 7.86 2.91
C LEU A 318 8.67 8.96 3.93
N VAL A 319 7.70 9.24 4.79
CA VAL A 319 7.80 10.27 5.85
C VAL A 319 8.94 9.94 6.81
N ASN A 320 9.09 8.65 7.19
CA ASN A 320 10.10 8.22 8.15
C ASN A 320 11.52 8.43 7.62
N SER A 321 11.78 8.17 6.35
CA SER A 321 13.09 8.43 5.75
C SER A 321 13.47 9.92 5.78
N TYR A 322 12.53 10.83 5.49
CA TYR A 322 12.79 12.27 5.65
C TYR A 322 13.02 12.67 7.11
N PHE A 323 12.22 12.10 8.02
CA PHE A 323 12.36 12.33 9.45
C PHE A 323 13.70 11.81 9.99
N GLY A 324 14.11 10.60 9.59
CA GLY A 324 15.40 10.02 9.92
C GLY A 324 16.57 10.87 9.44
N LEU A 325 16.53 11.31 8.16
CA LEU A 325 17.52 12.25 7.61
C LEU A 325 17.59 13.56 8.42
N ALA A 326 16.44 14.13 8.79
CA ALA A 326 16.40 15.35 9.57
C ALA A 326 17.09 15.18 10.94
N LYS A 327 16.86 14.03 11.60
CA LYS A 327 17.51 13.71 12.88
C LYS A 327 19.03 13.51 12.74
N ILE A 328 19.49 12.85 11.67
CA ILE A 328 20.93 12.70 11.39
C ILE A 328 21.54 14.09 11.18
N TYR A 329 20.99 14.89 10.29
CA TYR A 329 21.52 16.23 10.03
C TYR A 329 21.48 17.15 11.25
N GLN A 330 20.48 16.99 12.13
CA GLN A 330 20.43 17.73 13.41
C GLN A 330 21.59 17.32 14.33
N ARG A 331 21.90 16.01 14.44
CA ARG A 331 23.07 15.52 15.23
C ARG A 331 24.40 16.01 14.67
N GLU A 332 24.49 16.11 13.35
CA GLU A 332 25.68 16.62 12.66
C GLU A 332 25.72 18.16 12.60
N GLU A 333 24.81 18.86 13.26
CA GLU A 333 24.67 20.33 13.27
C GLU A 333 24.45 20.95 11.89
N LYS A 334 24.06 20.15 10.90
CA LYS A 334 23.71 20.58 9.53
C LYS A 334 22.28 21.09 9.47
N TYR A 335 21.97 22.13 10.28
CA TYR A 335 20.59 22.58 10.52
C TYR A 335 19.82 23.00 9.27
N SER A 336 20.47 23.55 8.26
CA SER A 336 19.80 23.90 7.00
C SER A 336 19.33 22.67 6.22
N ALA A 337 20.14 21.59 6.20
CA ALA A 337 19.76 20.34 5.60
C ALA A 337 18.66 19.63 6.41
N ALA A 338 18.78 19.67 7.75
CA ALA A 338 17.76 19.16 8.66
C ALA A 338 16.41 19.85 8.44
N LEU A 339 16.39 21.17 8.26
CA LEU A 339 15.16 21.92 7.97
C LEU A 339 14.55 21.47 6.63
N THR A 340 15.36 21.29 5.60
CA THR A 340 14.86 20.84 4.30
C THR A 340 14.20 19.46 4.38
N ALA A 341 14.83 18.54 5.09
CA ALA A 341 14.30 17.19 5.28
C ALA A 341 13.02 17.17 6.12
N ILE A 342 13.01 17.89 7.26
CA ILE A 342 11.82 17.92 8.12
C ILE A 342 10.64 18.68 7.49
N ASP A 343 10.89 19.68 6.64
CA ASP A 343 9.87 20.36 5.86
C ASP A 343 9.22 19.41 4.83
N ALA A 344 10.01 18.51 4.24
CA ALA A 344 9.47 17.48 3.35
C ALA A 344 8.59 16.48 4.11
N ALA A 345 9.03 16.00 5.27
CA ALA A 345 8.23 15.15 6.15
C ALA A 345 6.90 15.83 6.56
N GLY A 346 6.96 17.10 6.98
CA GLY A 346 5.77 17.84 7.43
C GLY A 346 4.77 18.16 6.32
N LYS A 347 5.20 18.23 5.08
CA LYS A 347 4.28 18.35 3.92
C LYS A 347 3.51 17.05 3.67
N LEU A 348 4.13 15.91 3.93
CA LEU A 348 3.53 14.58 3.74
C LEU A 348 2.63 14.20 4.91
N ASP A 349 3.03 14.54 6.13
CA ASP A 349 2.27 14.27 7.36
C ASP A 349 2.26 15.49 8.28
N PRO A 350 1.33 16.43 8.05
CA PRO A 350 1.22 17.66 8.85
C PRO A 350 0.61 17.46 10.25
N GLY A 351 0.10 16.26 10.56
CA GLY A 351 -0.49 15.92 11.87
C GLY A 351 0.45 15.20 12.83
N ARG A 352 1.70 14.97 12.43
CA ARG A 352 2.65 14.21 13.21
C ARG A 352 3.43 15.10 14.19
N THR A 353 3.23 14.87 15.48
CA THR A 353 3.73 15.70 16.59
C THR A 353 5.26 15.83 16.60
N ASP A 354 5.98 14.71 16.42
CA ASP A 354 7.45 14.68 16.49
C ASP A 354 8.11 15.46 15.34
N ILE A 355 7.46 15.56 14.19
CA ILE A 355 7.92 16.40 13.06
C ILE A 355 7.94 17.87 13.48
N HIS A 356 6.84 18.37 14.07
CA HIS A 356 6.77 19.74 14.56
C HIS A 356 7.79 20.02 15.66
N TYR A 357 7.99 19.04 16.56
CA TYR A 357 8.99 19.16 17.62
C TYR A 357 10.41 19.29 17.06
N VAL A 358 10.83 18.36 16.18
CA VAL A 358 12.17 18.40 15.54
C VAL A 358 12.34 19.68 14.71
N ARG A 359 11.31 20.06 13.95
CA ARG A 359 11.32 21.30 13.15
C ARG A 359 11.50 22.52 14.02
N GLY A 360 10.79 22.58 15.14
CA GLY A 360 10.91 23.66 16.13
C GLY A 360 12.34 23.79 16.67
N GLN A 361 12.95 22.66 17.07
CA GLN A 361 14.35 22.64 17.55
C GLN A 361 15.32 23.12 16.47
N VAL A 362 15.21 22.61 15.25
CA VAL A 362 16.07 23.00 14.11
C VAL A 362 15.96 24.51 13.83
N LEU A 363 14.74 25.06 13.83
CA LEU A 363 14.52 26.50 13.65
C LEU A 363 15.13 27.36 14.75
N LEU A 364 15.09 26.89 16.00
CA LEU A 364 15.76 27.59 17.14
C LEU A 364 17.28 27.63 16.94
N HIS A 365 17.90 26.51 16.50
CA HIS A 365 19.34 26.46 16.20
C HIS A 365 19.72 27.38 15.03
N LEU A 366 18.83 27.55 14.05
CA LEU A 366 19.01 28.49 12.92
C LEU A 366 18.77 29.98 13.33
N GLY A 367 18.48 30.26 14.59
CA GLY A 367 18.18 31.61 15.06
C GLY A 367 16.76 32.11 14.72
N ARG A 368 15.92 31.29 14.08
CA ARG A 368 14.54 31.60 13.69
C ARG A 368 13.58 31.42 14.88
N LYS A 369 13.88 32.11 15.99
CA LYS A 369 13.20 31.90 17.28
C LYS A 369 11.67 31.99 17.25
N PRO A 370 11.04 33.00 16.58
CA PRO A 370 9.58 33.09 16.55
C PRO A 370 8.93 31.86 15.87
N GLU A 371 9.51 31.40 14.77
CA GLU A 371 9.02 30.25 14.02
C GLU A 371 9.24 28.94 14.80
N GLY A 372 10.42 28.79 15.40
CA GLY A 372 10.70 27.61 16.23
C GLY A 372 9.75 27.48 17.43
N LYS A 373 9.44 28.59 18.13
CA LYS A 373 8.44 28.58 19.20
C LYS A 373 7.06 28.17 18.70
N LYS A 374 6.63 28.72 17.56
CA LYS A 374 5.33 28.38 16.96
C LYS A 374 5.21 26.89 16.63
N GLU A 375 6.29 26.28 16.12
CA GLU A 375 6.30 24.83 15.83
C GLU A 375 6.21 23.99 17.11
N LEU A 376 6.93 24.36 18.17
CA LEU A 376 6.83 23.67 19.46
C LEU A 376 5.44 23.82 20.09
N GLU A 377 4.82 24.99 19.99
CA GLU A 377 3.43 25.21 20.42
C GLU A 377 2.45 24.34 19.61
N THR A 378 2.70 24.19 18.31
CA THR A 378 1.90 23.32 17.43
C THR A 378 2.03 21.87 17.86
N ALA A 379 3.24 21.38 18.17
CA ALA A 379 3.46 20.02 18.66
C ALA A 379 2.66 19.76 19.96
N VAL A 380 2.73 20.68 20.92
CA VAL A 380 1.98 20.60 22.19
C VAL A 380 0.46 20.59 21.93
N ARG A 381 -0.02 21.42 21.03
CA ARG A 381 -1.45 21.48 20.69
C ARG A 381 -1.95 20.15 20.09
N ILE A 382 -1.21 19.59 19.11
CA ILE A 382 -1.55 18.30 18.49
C ILE A 382 -1.57 17.19 19.54
N ASP A 383 -0.57 17.14 20.42
CA ASP A 383 -0.50 16.14 21.49
C ASP A 383 -1.71 16.26 22.45
N ASN A 384 -2.08 17.47 22.85
CA ASN A 384 -3.26 17.70 23.70
C ASN A 384 -4.57 17.30 22.99
N GLU A 385 -4.69 17.60 21.71
CA GLU A 385 -5.87 17.21 20.90
C GLU A 385 -5.99 15.66 20.83
N LYS A 386 -4.88 14.96 20.58
CA LYS A 386 -4.85 13.49 20.55
C LYS A 386 -5.18 12.88 21.93
N ARG A 387 -4.67 13.46 23.03
CA ARG A 387 -5.00 13.00 24.38
C ARG A 387 -6.47 13.18 24.71
N ALA A 388 -7.03 14.34 24.36
CA ALA A 388 -8.46 14.61 24.57
C ALA A 388 -9.35 13.68 23.74
N GLU A 389 -8.91 13.32 22.54
CA GLU A 389 -9.63 12.37 21.69
C GLU A 389 -9.59 10.95 22.27
N ARG A 390 -8.42 10.48 22.73
CA ARG A 390 -8.28 9.20 23.44
C ARG A 390 -9.19 9.13 24.67
N GLN A 391 -9.22 10.18 25.47
CA GLN A 391 -10.07 10.22 26.66
C GLN A 391 -11.55 10.12 26.31
N ARG A 392 -12.00 10.84 25.27
CA ARG A 392 -13.41 10.76 24.78
C ARG A 392 -13.77 9.36 24.29
N GLN A 393 -12.86 8.68 23.58
CA GLN A 393 -13.06 7.31 23.10
C GLN A 393 -13.18 6.34 24.28
N VAL A 394 -12.31 6.43 25.28
CA VAL A 394 -12.39 5.62 26.50
C VAL A 394 -13.71 5.86 27.25
N GLU A 395 -14.11 7.13 27.44
CA GLU A 395 -15.34 7.49 28.13
C GLU A 395 -16.61 7.03 27.37
N SER A 396 -16.56 6.95 26.03
CA SER A 396 -17.64 6.43 25.21
C SER A 396 -17.72 4.90 25.14
N GLY A 397 -16.75 4.18 25.76
CA GLY A 397 -16.63 2.74 25.68
C GLY A 397 -16.12 2.23 24.33
N ALA A 398 -15.68 3.13 23.44
CA ALA A 398 -15.02 2.76 22.20
C ALA A 398 -13.57 2.35 22.48
N VAL A 399 -13.08 1.33 21.76
CA VAL A 399 -11.65 1.01 21.78
C VAL A 399 -10.90 2.15 21.12
N PRO A 400 -9.89 2.76 21.76
CA PRO A 400 -9.10 3.83 21.15
C PRO A 400 -8.53 3.39 19.82
N SER A 401 -8.55 4.26 18.82
CA SER A 401 -7.94 3.94 17.52
C SER A 401 -6.44 3.72 17.66
N PRO A 402 -5.83 2.81 16.89
CA PRO A 402 -4.39 2.52 16.97
C PRO A 402 -3.49 3.74 16.77
N GLU A 403 -3.93 4.73 15.98
CA GLU A 403 -3.23 6.00 15.79
C GLU A 403 -3.07 6.78 17.10
N LEU A 404 -4.00 6.59 18.04
CA LEU A 404 -3.99 7.24 19.33
C LEU A 404 -3.20 6.45 20.40
N LEU A 405 -2.90 5.17 20.17
CA LEU A 405 -2.12 4.32 21.08
C LEU A 405 -0.60 4.38 20.81
N GLN A 406 -0.18 4.97 19.69
CA GLN A 406 1.22 4.97 19.23
C GLN A 406 2.10 6.05 19.88
N ASP A 407 1.54 6.94 20.68
CA ASP A 407 2.25 8.10 21.28
C ASP A 407 2.57 7.91 22.80
N GLU A 408 2.67 6.68 23.31
CA GLU A 408 3.26 6.47 24.64
C GLU A 408 4.80 6.37 24.54
N PRO A 409 5.52 7.05 25.46
CA PRO A 409 6.98 7.21 25.42
C PRO A 409 7.77 5.93 25.62
#